data_90d60b1813b07da9856b932ef52116cb
#
_entry.id   90d60b1813b07da9856b932ef52116cb
#
_cell.length_a   1.000
_cell.length_b   1.000
_cell.length_c   1.000
_cell.angle_alpha   90.00
_cell.angle_beta   90.00
_cell.angle_gamma   90.00
#
_symmetry.space_group_name_H-M   'P 1'
#
loop_
_entity.id
_entity.type
_entity.pdbx_description
1 polymer ?
#
loop_
_entity_poly.entity_id
_entity_poly.type
_entity_poly.pdbx_seq_one_letter_code
_entity_poly.pdbx_strand_id
1 'polypeptide(L)'
;MKIIKIALFLLCCNASIAQKLSVYDLSCEHKINPLGIDAMQPRLSWKIKGTERNILQSAYSIRVAEGINFSSKNIIWETGKVNTDESVLIPYSGKALQPGKRYYWQVKIWDNHNSESAWSDAGYWEMGLLKLEDWKANWIEPVQDTARRMPALMVRKNFSLKKKIANARASVTSHGLYELYLNGKKVGDEVFTPGWTSYQKRLQYQVYDITNLLQQGNNAVGAILGDGWYRGSLAWENNWGIWGKKLGLLCQLQIQYTDGTEETVISDGGWKGTQDGPVIINGIYDG
;
A
#
# COMPACT_ATOMS: atom_id res chain seq x y z
N MET A 1 -60.30 -13.00 -44.98
CA MET A 1 -58.87 -13.38 -45.18
C MET A 1 -58.05 -12.67 -44.11
N LYS A 2 -57.70 -13.42 -43.05
CA LYS A 2 -56.86 -12.87 -41.96
C LYS A 2 -55.41 -13.26 -42.18
N ILE A 3 -54.54 -12.28 -42.38
CA ILE A 3 -53.11 -12.49 -42.57
C ILE A 3 -52.45 -12.56 -41.18
N ILE A 4 -51.94 -13.72 -40.78
CA ILE A 4 -51.18 -13.96 -39.56
C ILE A 4 -49.74 -13.53 -39.88
N LYS A 5 -49.25 -12.46 -39.22
CA LYS A 5 -47.83 -12.07 -39.25
C LYS A 5 -47.09 -12.90 -38.20
N ILE A 6 -46.27 -13.84 -38.63
CA ILE A 6 -45.34 -14.58 -37.76
C ILE A 6 -44.12 -13.70 -37.58
N ALA A 7 -43.93 -13.20 -36.34
CA ALA A 7 -42.71 -12.51 -35.94
C ALA A 7 -41.65 -13.56 -35.55
N LEU A 8 -40.60 -13.65 -36.35
CA LEU A 8 -39.44 -14.52 -36.10
C LEU A 8 -38.55 -13.80 -35.07
N PHE A 9 -38.58 -14.27 -33.83
CA PHE A 9 -37.68 -13.81 -32.75
C PHE A 9 -36.31 -14.51 -32.92
N LEU A 10 -35.32 -13.80 -33.45
CA LEU A 10 -33.93 -14.26 -33.45
C LEU A 10 -33.39 -14.18 -32.02
N LEU A 11 -33.32 -15.31 -31.36
CA LEU A 11 -32.58 -15.47 -30.09
C LEU A 11 -31.08 -15.40 -30.43
N CYS A 12 -30.47 -14.24 -30.24
CA CYS A 12 -29.00 -14.15 -30.19
C CYS A 12 -28.51 -14.87 -28.90
N CYS A 13 -28.20 -16.14 -29.01
CA CYS A 13 -27.40 -16.82 -27.99
C CYS A 13 -26.02 -16.20 -28.00
N ASN A 14 -25.75 -15.31 -27.06
CA ASN A 14 -24.38 -14.96 -26.68
C ASN A 14 -23.76 -16.20 -26.04
N ALA A 15 -23.15 -17.04 -26.84
CA ALA A 15 -22.27 -18.09 -26.33
C ALA A 15 -21.09 -17.39 -25.66
N SER A 16 -21.09 -17.27 -24.35
CA SER A 16 -19.89 -16.95 -23.57
C SER A 16 -18.88 -18.05 -23.86
N ILE A 17 -17.95 -17.79 -24.79
CA ILE A 17 -16.82 -18.68 -25.03
C ILE A 17 -16.00 -18.62 -23.74
N ALA A 18 -16.08 -19.67 -22.92
CA ALA A 18 -15.24 -19.83 -21.77
C ALA A 18 -13.77 -19.69 -22.25
N GLN A 19 -13.07 -18.69 -21.78
CA GLN A 19 -11.70 -18.43 -22.20
C GLN A 19 -10.83 -19.62 -21.82
N LYS A 20 -10.28 -20.32 -22.82
CA LYS A 20 -9.47 -21.52 -22.62
C LYS A 20 -8.23 -21.31 -21.78
N LEU A 21 -7.65 -20.11 -21.81
CA LEU A 21 -6.42 -19.72 -21.15
C LEU A 21 -6.61 -18.35 -20.53
N SER A 22 -6.29 -18.20 -19.25
CA SER A 22 -6.42 -16.93 -18.53
C SER A 22 -5.30 -16.75 -17.50
N VAL A 23 -5.04 -15.49 -17.19
CA VAL A 23 -4.07 -15.07 -16.17
C VAL A 23 -4.83 -14.46 -14.99
N TYR A 24 -4.42 -14.80 -13.78
CA TYR A 24 -5.06 -14.35 -12.53
C TYR A 24 -4.03 -14.19 -11.42
N ASP A 25 -4.45 -13.70 -10.25
CA ASP A 25 -3.65 -13.55 -9.05
C ASP A 25 -2.36 -12.74 -9.29
N LEU A 26 -2.54 -11.57 -9.93
CA LEU A 26 -1.46 -10.64 -10.19
C LEU A 26 -0.91 -10.08 -8.89
N SER A 27 0.38 -10.19 -8.67
CA SER A 27 1.05 -9.67 -7.48
C SER A 27 2.30 -8.87 -7.81
N CYS A 28 2.57 -7.87 -7.00
CA CYS A 28 3.77 -7.05 -7.03
C CYS A 28 4.46 -7.16 -5.67
N GLU A 29 5.76 -7.54 -5.64
CA GLU A 29 6.50 -7.78 -4.40
C GLU A 29 5.74 -8.71 -3.43
N HIS A 30 5.19 -9.82 -3.97
CA HIS A 30 4.39 -10.83 -3.26
C HIS A 30 3.03 -10.35 -2.69
N LYS A 31 2.58 -9.15 -3.02
CA LYS A 31 1.32 -8.58 -2.52
C LYS A 31 0.36 -8.26 -3.67
N ILE A 32 -0.93 -8.43 -3.44
CA ILE A 32 -1.98 -8.03 -4.39
C ILE A 32 -2.27 -6.55 -4.19
N ASN A 33 -2.10 -5.75 -5.26
CA ASN A 33 -2.37 -4.32 -5.28
C ASN A 33 -1.74 -3.54 -4.11
N PRO A 34 -0.42 -3.70 -3.86
CA PRO A 34 0.22 -3.10 -2.69
C PRO A 34 0.32 -1.59 -2.75
N LEU A 35 0.33 -0.98 -1.57
CA LEU A 35 0.70 0.41 -1.34
C LEU A 35 2.11 0.47 -0.73
N GLY A 36 2.83 1.56 -1.02
CA GLY A 36 4.10 1.83 -0.36
C GLY A 36 5.27 0.97 -0.85
N ILE A 37 5.29 0.58 -2.11
CA ILE A 37 6.43 -0.14 -2.69
C ILE A 37 7.62 0.81 -2.82
N ASP A 38 8.76 0.42 -2.26
CA ASP A 38 10.02 1.16 -2.29
C ASP A 38 11.07 0.57 -3.23
N ALA A 39 10.82 -0.62 -3.78
CA ALA A 39 11.66 -1.22 -4.79
C ALA A 39 11.63 -0.39 -6.08
N MET A 40 12.79 0.11 -6.53
CA MET A 40 12.89 0.91 -7.77
C MET A 40 12.57 0.10 -9.03
N GLN A 41 12.71 -1.21 -8.96
CA GLN A 41 12.36 -2.19 -9.97
C GLN A 41 11.44 -3.23 -9.34
N PRO A 42 10.15 -2.92 -9.08
CA PRO A 42 9.24 -3.85 -8.43
C PRO A 42 9.07 -5.11 -9.29
N ARG A 43 8.94 -6.24 -8.62
CA ARG A 43 8.88 -7.55 -9.26
C ARG A 43 7.43 -8.03 -9.35
N LEU A 44 7.05 -8.47 -10.52
CA LEU A 44 5.70 -8.86 -10.89
C LEU A 44 5.58 -10.38 -10.95
N SER A 45 4.46 -10.92 -10.50
CA SER A 45 4.17 -12.34 -10.59
C SER A 45 2.69 -12.56 -10.88
N TRP A 46 2.39 -13.69 -11.51
CA TRP A 46 1.01 -14.08 -11.86
C TRP A 46 0.84 -15.57 -11.87
N LYS A 47 -0.41 -16.01 -11.85
CA LYS A 47 -0.80 -17.40 -12.02
C LYS A 47 -1.56 -17.59 -13.32
N ILE A 48 -1.50 -18.80 -13.87
CA ILE A 48 -2.20 -19.16 -15.09
C ILE A 48 -3.30 -20.19 -14.80
N LYS A 49 -4.37 -20.14 -15.57
CA LYS A 49 -5.46 -21.11 -15.55
C LYS A 49 -5.83 -21.49 -16.96
N GLY A 50 -5.84 -22.79 -17.26
CA GLY A 50 -6.32 -23.38 -18.50
C GLY A 50 -7.45 -24.35 -18.25
N THR A 51 -8.26 -24.62 -19.25
CA THR A 51 -9.31 -25.65 -19.23
C THR A 51 -8.80 -27.04 -19.58
N GLU A 52 -7.63 -27.12 -20.22
CA GLU A 52 -6.99 -28.36 -20.64
C GLU A 52 -5.91 -28.79 -19.64
N ARG A 53 -5.53 -30.06 -19.67
CA ARG A 53 -4.40 -30.57 -18.88
C ARG A 53 -3.07 -30.22 -19.53
N ASN A 54 -2.01 -30.16 -18.72
CA ASN A 54 -0.63 -29.90 -19.18
C ASN A 54 -0.46 -28.56 -19.91
N ILE A 55 -1.21 -27.54 -19.52
CA ILE A 55 -1.02 -26.17 -19.97
C ILE A 55 0.19 -25.59 -19.25
N LEU A 56 1.21 -25.21 -20.02
CA LEU A 56 2.42 -24.56 -19.55
C LEU A 56 2.58 -23.23 -20.27
N GLN A 57 3.05 -22.21 -19.58
CA GLN A 57 3.44 -20.96 -20.23
C GLN A 57 4.66 -21.18 -21.12
N SER A 58 4.65 -20.64 -22.33
CA SER A 58 5.79 -20.61 -23.24
C SER A 58 6.30 -19.20 -23.51
N ALA A 59 5.44 -18.18 -23.29
CA ALA A 59 5.81 -16.79 -23.42
C ALA A 59 4.86 -15.89 -22.63
N TYR A 60 5.30 -14.67 -22.36
CA TYR A 60 4.44 -13.62 -21.80
C TYR A 60 4.64 -12.27 -22.52
N SER A 61 3.71 -11.35 -22.32
CA SER A 61 3.87 -9.92 -22.57
C SER A 61 3.28 -9.15 -21.41
N ILE A 62 4.04 -8.21 -20.86
CA ILE A 62 3.62 -7.32 -19.78
C ILE A 62 3.47 -5.91 -20.34
N ARG A 63 2.46 -5.17 -19.87
CA ARG A 63 2.36 -3.73 -20.08
C ARG A 63 2.06 -3.02 -18.76
N VAL A 64 2.67 -1.85 -18.59
CA VAL A 64 2.52 -0.98 -17.41
C VAL A 64 2.10 0.41 -17.87
N ALA A 65 1.14 1.00 -17.17
CA ALA A 65 0.57 2.30 -17.50
C ALA A 65 0.34 3.16 -16.26
N GLU A 66 0.30 4.47 -16.46
CA GLU A 66 -0.06 5.46 -15.42
C GLU A 66 -1.59 5.60 -15.26
N GLY A 67 -2.38 4.92 -16.05
CA GLY A 67 -3.85 4.93 -15.99
C GLY A 67 -4.43 3.57 -16.30
N ILE A 68 -5.58 3.27 -15.72
CA ILE A 68 -6.27 1.99 -15.84
C ILE A 68 -6.73 1.64 -17.27
N ASN A 69 -6.86 2.61 -18.14
CA ASN A 69 -7.35 2.42 -19.51
C ASN A 69 -6.30 1.93 -20.51
N PHE A 70 -5.04 1.77 -20.11
CA PHE A 70 -3.93 1.30 -20.96
C PHE A 70 -3.89 1.92 -22.37
N SER A 71 -4.27 3.18 -22.49
CA SER A 71 -4.11 3.90 -23.75
C SER A 71 -2.62 4.07 -24.08
N SER A 72 -2.29 4.18 -25.36
CA SER A 72 -0.90 4.33 -25.82
C SER A 72 -0.17 5.52 -25.16
N LYS A 73 -0.92 6.57 -24.78
CA LYS A 73 -0.39 7.75 -24.07
C LYS A 73 -0.01 7.45 -22.63
N ASN A 74 -0.67 6.48 -22.00
CA ASN A 74 -0.48 6.12 -20.59
C ASN A 74 0.50 4.98 -20.40
N ILE A 75 0.78 4.18 -21.42
CA ILE A 75 1.74 3.07 -21.34
C ILE A 75 3.14 3.64 -21.20
N ILE A 76 3.81 3.23 -20.12
CA ILE A 76 5.18 3.65 -19.79
C ILE A 76 6.20 2.53 -20.00
N TRP A 77 5.74 1.31 -20.12
CA TRP A 77 6.57 0.13 -20.38
C TRP A 77 5.75 -1.00 -21.00
N GLU A 78 6.33 -1.67 -21.96
CA GLU A 78 5.80 -2.87 -22.58
C GLU A 78 6.96 -3.78 -22.97
N THR A 79 6.88 -5.07 -22.63
CA THR A 79 7.95 -6.03 -22.92
C THR A 79 7.94 -6.54 -24.35
N GLY A 80 6.79 -6.43 -25.04
CA GLY A 80 6.53 -7.29 -26.20
C GLY A 80 6.42 -8.75 -25.76
N LYS A 81 6.49 -9.68 -26.73
CA LYS A 81 6.48 -11.13 -26.45
C LYS A 81 7.87 -11.60 -26.02
N VAL A 82 7.96 -12.09 -24.78
CA VAL A 82 9.17 -12.68 -24.20
C VAL A 82 8.98 -14.19 -24.11
N ASN A 83 9.83 -14.96 -24.80
CA ASN A 83 9.75 -16.42 -24.82
C ASN A 83 10.43 -17.01 -23.59
N THR A 84 9.62 -17.36 -22.58
CA THR A 84 10.04 -18.00 -21.32
C THR A 84 8.81 -18.53 -20.59
N ASP A 85 9.01 -19.51 -19.75
CA ASP A 85 8.02 -20.06 -18.82
C ASP A 85 8.01 -19.35 -17.45
N GLU A 86 8.92 -18.40 -17.22
CA GLU A 86 8.98 -17.62 -16.00
C GLU A 86 7.72 -16.77 -15.80
N SER A 87 7.14 -16.82 -14.61
CA SER A 87 5.94 -16.07 -14.20
C SER A 87 6.03 -15.51 -12.78
N VAL A 88 7.21 -15.60 -12.17
CA VAL A 88 7.43 -15.23 -10.76
C VAL A 88 8.58 -14.24 -10.67
N LEU A 89 8.34 -13.12 -9.97
CA LEU A 89 9.33 -12.09 -9.67
C LEU A 89 10.01 -11.48 -10.92
N ILE A 90 9.25 -11.28 -11.98
CA ILE A 90 9.72 -10.61 -13.19
C ILE A 90 9.95 -9.13 -12.90
N PRO A 91 11.18 -8.61 -13.02
CA PRO A 91 11.47 -7.23 -12.67
C PRO A 91 10.88 -6.24 -13.67
N TYR A 92 10.31 -5.17 -13.16
CA TYR A 92 9.98 -4.00 -13.97
C TYR A 92 11.27 -3.35 -14.49
N SER A 93 11.33 -3.11 -15.79
CA SER A 93 12.51 -2.54 -16.45
C SER A 93 12.15 -1.32 -17.33
N GLY A 94 11.05 -0.63 -16.99
CA GLY A 94 10.59 0.55 -17.70
C GLY A 94 11.23 1.85 -17.20
N LYS A 95 10.55 2.96 -17.43
CA LYS A 95 10.96 4.29 -16.98
C LYS A 95 11.02 4.35 -15.45
N ALA A 96 11.85 5.26 -14.92
CA ALA A 96 11.94 5.52 -13.48
C ALA A 96 10.56 5.83 -12.88
N LEU A 97 10.25 5.15 -11.79
CA LEU A 97 8.99 5.30 -11.06
C LEU A 97 9.06 6.50 -10.11
N GLN A 98 7.93 7.15 -9.88
CA GLN A 98 7.82 8.35 -9.05
C GLN A 98 7.23 8.02 -7.67
N PRO A 99 7.68 8.68 -6.59
CA PRO A 99 7.13 8.47 -5.25
C PRO A 99 5.63 8.80 -5.19
N GLY A 100 4.89 8.01 -4.41
CA GLY A 100 3.45 8.19 -4.20
C GLY A 100 2.56 7.92 -5.41
N LYS A 101 3.14 7.52 -6.56
CA LYS A 101 2.38 7.34 -7.80
C LYS A 101 1.91 5.90 -7.96
N ARG A 102 0.66 5.75 -8.43
CA ARG A 102 0.07 4.45 -8.76
C ARG A 102 0.35 4.09 -10.21
N TYR A 103 0.70 2.83 -10.43
CA TYR A 103 0.93 2.22 -11.72
C TYR A 103 0.04 0.99 -11.89
N TYR A 104 -0.59 0.87 -13.04
CA TYR A 104 -1.44 -0.26 -13.42
C TYR A 104 -0.68 -1.18 -14.36
N TRP A 105 -0.94 -2.47 -14.30
CA TRP A 105 -0.29 -3.42 -15.16
C TRP A 105 -1.20 -4.57 -15.53
N GLN A 106 -0.89 -5.15 -16.66
CA GLN A 106 -1.55 -6.33 -17.19
C GLN A 106 -0.50 -7.25 -17.79
N VAL A 107 -0.83 -8.53 -17.86
CA VAL A 107 -0.04 -9.54 -18.53
C VAL A 107 -0.94 -10.40 -19.42
N LYS A 108 -0.42 -10.80 -20.55
CA LYS A 108 -0.97 -11.86 -21.38
C LYS A 108 0.10 -12.90 -21.65
N ILE A 109 -0.31 -14.13 -21.86
CA ILE A 109 0.60 -15.25 -22.03
C ILE A 109 0.29 -16.06 -23.29
N TRP A 110 1.25 -16.84 -23.71
CA TRP A 110 1.10 -17.91 -24.69
C TRP A 110 1.40 -19.24 -24.00
N ASP A 111 0.66 -20.28 -24.34
CA ASP A 111 0.89 -21.61 -23.83
C ASP A 111 1.81 -22.44 -24.73
N ASN A 112 2.08 -23.67 -24.32
CA ASN A 112 2.88 -24.64 -25.04
C ASN A 112 2.19 -25.18 -26.33
N HIS A 113 0.94 -24.79 -26.57
CA HIS A 113 0.18 -25.06 -27.80
C HIS A 113 0.08 -23.83 -28.71
N ASN A 114 0.82 -22.74 -28.39
CA ASN A 114 0.75 -21.44 -29.06
C ASN A 114 -0.61 -20.72 -28.96
N SER A 115 -1.46 -21.09 -28.01
CA SER A 115 -2.69 -20.36 -27.74
C SER A 115 -2.37 -19.10 -26.94
N GLU A 116 -2.94 -17.96 -27.34
CA GLU A 116 -2.77 -16.67 -26.68
C GLU A 116 -3.93 -16.39 -25.72
N SER A 117 -3.64 -15.92 -24.51
CA SER A 117 -4.67 -15.43 -23.60
C SER A 117 -5.12 -14.01 -23.99
N ALA A 118 -6.28 -13.57 -23.51
CA ALA A 118 -6.55 -12.14 -23.42
C ALA A 118 -5.58 -11.49 -22.41
N TRP A 119 -5.51 -10.15 -22.42
CA TRP A 119 -4.91 -9.41 -21.32
C TRP A 119 -5.64 -9.72 -20.01
N SER A 120 -4.89 -9.88 -18.92
CA SER A 120 -5.47 -10.06 -17.59
C SER A 120 -6.33 -8.87 -17.15
N ASP A 121 -7.11 -9.03 -16.11
CA ASP A 121 -7.58 -7.89 -15.35
C ASP A 121 -6.38 -7.04 -14.89
N ALA A 122 -6.62 -5.75 -14.68
CA ALA A 122 -5.56 -4.85 -14.26
C ALA A 122 -5.22 -5.04 -12.78
N GLY A 123 -3.96 -5.40 -12.50
CA GLY A 123 -3.36 -5.20 -11.18
C GLY A 123 -2.80 -3.78 -11.07
N TYR A 124 -2.45 -3.37 -9.84
CA TYR A 124 -1.72 -2.13 -9.61
C TYR A 124 -0.71 -2.28 -8.47
N TRP A 125 0.21 -1.36 -8.42
CA TRP A 125 0.98 -1.04 -7.22
C TRP A 125 1.06 0.48 -7.07
N GLU A 126 1.33 0.92 -5.86
CA GLU A 126 1.57 2.33 -5.57
C GLU A 126 2.94 2.47 -4.92
N MET A 127 3.75 3.36 -5.48
CA MET A 127 5.07 3.62 -4.92
C MET A 127 4.95 4.31 -3.56
N GLY A 128 5.84 3.98 -2.66
CA GLY A 128 6.03 4.70 -1.41
C GLY A 128 6.86 5.96 -1.57
N LEU A 129 7.34 6.48 -0.45
CA LEU A 129 8.34 7.54 -0.42
C LEU A 129 9.72 6.91 -0.66
N LEU A 130 10.41 7.33 -1.70
CA LEU A 130 11.61 6.65 -2.20
C LEU A 130 12.90 7.25 -1.64
N LYS A 131 12.85 8.50 -1.20
CA LYS A 131 13.99 9.26 -0.70
C LYS A 131 13.63 10.02 0.57
N LEU A 132 14.63 10.44 1.32
CA LEU A 132 14.43 11.26 2.52
C LEU A 132 13.75 12.59 2.19
N GLU A 133 14.01 13.16 1.04
CA GLU A 133 13.43 14.43 0.58
C GLU A 133 11.94 14.34 0.25
N ASP A 134 11.41 13.13 0.06
CA ASP A 134 9.98 12.90 -0.14
C ASP A 134 9.20 13.04 1.18
N TRP A 135 9.89 12.88 2.32
CA TRP A 135 9.33 13.17 3.62
C TRP A 135 9.32 14.67 3.89
N LYS A 136 8.13 15.23 4.10
CA LYS A 136 7.94 16.62 4.55
C LYS A 136 7.72 16.71 6.05
N ALA A 137 7.41 15.57 6.68
CA ALA A 137 7.17 15.44 8.10
C ALA A 137 8.46 15.57 8.93
N ASN A 138 8.32 16.03 10.15
CA ASN A 138 9.39 16.04 11.14
C ASN A 138 9.13 14.97 12.21
N TRP A 139 10.20 14.40 12.75
CA TRP A 139 10.09 13.58 13.96
C TRP A 139 9.51 14.41 15.09
N ILE A 140 8.49 13.88 15.76
CA ILE A 140 7.95 14.44 16.98
C ILE A 140 8.26 13.51 18.15
N GLU A 141 8.92 14.05 19.14
CA GLU A 141 9.32 13.37 20.39
C GLU A 141 8.87 14.24 21.57
N PRO A 142 7.58 14.19 21.97
CA PRO A 142 7.10 14.96 23.12
C PRO A 142 7.95 14.71 24.36
N VAL A 143 7.93 15.65 25.30
CA VAL A 143 8.67 15.52 26.55
C VAL A 143 8.25 14.23 27.25
N GLN A 144 9.23 13.39 27.57
CA GLN A 144 9.04 12.11 28.23
C GLN A 144 10.19 11.82 29.18
N ASP A 145 9.90 11.13 30.28
CA ASP A 145 10.94 10.63 31.19
C ASP A 145 11.70 9.49 30.50
N THR A 146 13.00 9.62 30.37
CA THR A 146 13.88 8.63 29.75
C THR A 146 14.70 7.83 30.79
N ALA A 147 14.52 8.10 32.07
CA ALA A 147 15.20 7.38 33.15
C ALA A 147 14.45 6.13 33.59
N ARG A 148 13.16 6.03 33.30
CA ARG A 148 12.29 4.91 33.72
C ARG A 148 11.28 4.58 32.61
N ARG A 149 10.65 3.42 32.75
CA ARG A 149 9.50 3.06 31.91
C ARG A 149 8.30 3.95 32.23
N MET A 150 7.61 4.37 31.20
CA MET A 150 6.46 5.25 31.29
C MET A 150 5.26 4.61 30.58
N PRO A 151 4.02 5.03 30.89
CA PRO A 151 2.85 4.69 30.10
C PRO A 151 3.04 5.00 28.62
N ALA A 152 2.19 4.42 27.78
CA ALA A 152 2.19 4.68 26.34
C ALA A 152 2.08 6.18 26.06
N LEU A 153 2.84 6.65 25.08
CA LEU A 153 2.80 8.05 24.66
C LEU A 153 1.66 8.22 23.64
N MET A 154 0.72 9.10 23.93
CA MET A 154 -0.36 9.47 23.02
C MET A 154 -0.05 10.82 22.39
N VAL A 155 -0.16 10.91 21.08
CA VAL A 155 0.05 12.16 20.32
C VAL A 155 -1.13 12.45 19.41
N ARG A 156 -1.46 13.73 19.19
CA ARG A 156 -2.56 14.12 18.32
C ARG A 156 -2.38 15.51 17.70
N LYS A 157 -3.04 15.71 16.52
CA LYS A 157 -3.18 16.99 15.84
C LYS A 157 -4.59 17.11 15.25
N ASN A 158 -5.18 18.29 15.40
CA ASN A 158 -6.40 18.65 14.71
C ASN A 158 -6.04 19.44 13.44
N PHE A 159 -6.77 19.22 12.37
CA PHE A 159 -6.59 19.93 11.09
C PHE A 159 -7.93 20.04 10.35
N SER A 160 -7.99 20.88 9.32
CA SER A 160 -9.26 21.09 8.57
C SER A 160 -8.96 21.06 7.08
N LEU A 161 -9.72 20.24 6.35
CA LEU A 161 -9.64 20.09 4.90
C LEU A 161 -10.77 20.89 4.24
N LYS A 162 -10.42 21.81 3.34
CA LYS A 162 -11.39 22.75 2.77
C LYS A 162 -12.12 22.22 1.53
N LYS A 163 -11.56 21.22 0.86
CA LYS A 163 -12.03 20.74 -0.44
C LYS A 163 -12.48 19.29 -0.39
N LYS A 164 -13.20 18.85 -1.42
CA LYS A 164 -13.62 17.45 -1.58
C LYS A 164 -12.41 16.56 -1.88
N ILE A 165 -12.26 15.51 -1.08
CA ILE A 165 -11.13 14.57 -1.16
C ILE A 165 -11.36 13.60 -2.32
N ALA A 166 -10.36 13.41 -3.17
CA ALA A 166 -10.33 12.37 -4.20
C ALA A 166 -9.69 11.10 -3.68
N ASN A 167 -8.49 11.23 -3.10
CA ASN A 167 -7.79 10.14 -2.41
C ASN A 167 -6.83 10.71 -1.35
N ALA A 168 -6.46 9.87 -0.39
CA ALA A 168 -5.50 10.26 0.63
C ALA A 168 -4.68 9.06 1.12
N ARG A 169 -3.41 9.32 1.46
CA ARG A 169 -2.45 8.33 1.97
C ARG A 169 -1.82 8.81 3.26
N ALA A 170 -1.61 7.88 4.18
CA ALA A 170 -0.79 8.12 5.36
C ALA A 170 0.50 7.30 5.25
N SER A 171 1.65 7.97 5.27
CA SER A 171 2.97 7.34 5.44
C SER A 171 3.39 7.51 6.89
N VAL A 172 3.66 6.42 7.61
CA VAL A 172 3.86 6.45 9.07
C VAL A 172 4.97 5.50 9.50
N THR A 173 5.82 5.99 10.38
CA THR A 173 6.79 5.17 11.12
C THR A 173 6.99 5.72 12.53
N SER A 174 7.63 4.95 13.39
CA SER A 174 7.88 5.37 14.77
C SER A 174 9.20 4.81 15.33
N HIS A 175 9.73 5.48 16.31
CA HIS A 175 10.60 4.89 17.32
C HIS A 175 9.73 4.26 18.40
N GLY A 176 9.72 2.95 18.47
CA GLY A 176 8.75 2.14 19.23
C GLY A 176 7.71 1.50 18.33
N LEU A 177 6.61 1.06 18.89
CA LEU A 177 5.43 0.62 18.15
C LEU A 177 4.40 1.73 18.07
N TYR A 178 3.53 1.71 17.05
CA TYR A 178 2.44 2.67 16.94
C TYR A 178 1.12 2.01 16.55
N GLU A 179 0.05 2.63 16.98
CA GLU A 179 -1.27 2.51 16.38
C GLU A 179 -1.73 3.89 15.93
N LEU A 180 -2.09 4.05 14.65
CA LEU A 180 -2.57 5.31 14.09
C LEU A 180 -4.10 5.37 14.14
N TYR A 181 -4.65 6.54 14.44
CA TYR A 181 -6.09 6.80 14.47
C TYR A 181 -6.43 8.05 13.67
N LEU A 182 -7.53 8.01 12.92
CA LEU A 182 -8.13 9.14 12.24
C LEU A 182 -9.58 9.25 12.64
N ASN A 183 -9.98 10.42 13.13
CA ASN A 183 -11.36 10.69 13.57
C ASN A 183 -11.92 9.61 14.52
N GLY A 184 -11.06 9.09 15.43
CA GLY A 184 -11.41 8.06 16.40
C GLY A 184 -11.43 6.63 15.85
N LYS A 185 -11.13 6.41 14.57
CA LYS A 185 -11.04 5.07 13.97
C LYS A 185 -9.58 4.66 13.79
N LYS A 186 -9.26 3.41 14.12
CA LYS A 186 -7.93 2.83 13.87
C LYS A 186 -7.67 2.79 12.36
N VAL A 187 -6.45 3.12 11.96
CA VAL A 187 -5.96 3.06 10.58
C VAL A 187 -5.22 1.75 10.38
N GLY A 188 -5.64 0.97 9.39
CA GLY A 188 -5.06 -0.35 9.12
C GLY A 188 -5.49 -1.40 10.14
N ASP A 189 -5.13 -2.64 9.87
CA ASP A 189 -5.38 -3.82 10.70
C ASP A 189 -4.08 -4.50 11.17
N GLU A 190 -2.94 -3.94 10.75
CA GLU A 190 -1.64 -4.44 11.16
C GLU A 190 -1.41 -4.26 12.66
N VAL A 191 -0.61 -5.17 13.21
CA VAL A 191 -0.16 -5.16 14.59
C VAL A 191 1.37 -5.05 14.65
N PHE A 192 1.88 -4.51 15.75
CA PHE A 192 3.31 -4.33 15.97
C PHE A 192 4.03 -3.45 14.93
N THR A 193 3.32 -2.50 14.34
CA THR A 193 3.91 -1.54 13.41
C THR A 193 4.87 -0.57 14.11
N PRO A 194 5.96 -0.15 13.47
CA PRO A 194 6.38 -0.40 12.10
C PRO A 194 7.12 -1.73 11.91
N GLY A 195 7.30 -2.54 12.93
CA GLY A 195 8.03 -3.79 12.92
C GLY A 195 9.43 -3.69 13.55
N TRP A 196 10.09 -4.83 13.69
CA TRP A 196 11.44 -4.90 14.23
C TRP A 196 12.48 -4.87 13.10
N THR A 197 13.43 -3.95 13.21
CA THR A 197 14.54 -3.80 12.27
C THR A 197 15.84 -3.53 13.00
N SER A 198 16.92 -3.40 12.25
CA SER A 198 18.18 -2.82 12.74
C SER A 198 18.02 -1.30 12.80
N TYR A 199 17.39 -0.77 13.85
CA TYR A 199 16.94 0.63 13.96
C TYR A 199 18.02 1.67 13.71
N GLN A 200 19.29 1.34 13.93
CA GLN A 200 20.42 2.21 13.61
C GLN A 200 20.71 2.32 12.10
N LYS A 201 20.14 1.40 11.29
CA LYS A 201 20.39 1.35 9.84
C LYS A 201 19.15 1.72 9.04
N ARG A 202 17.97 1.29 9.48
CA ARG A 202 16.71 1.55 8.79
C ARG A 202 15.51 1.37 9.71
N LEU A 203 14.44 2.09 9.37
CA LEU A 203 13.09 1.87 9.88
C LEU A 203 12.18 1.47 8.74
N GLN A 204 11.26 0.57 9.01
CA GLN A 204 10.13 0.34 8.11
C GLN A 204 9.10 1.45 8.32
N TYR A 205 8.36 1.75 7.29
CA TYR A 205 7.16 2.60 7.38
C TYR A 205 6.01 1.91 6.66
N GLN A 206 4.79 2.21 7.05
CA GLN A 206 3.58 1.73 6.42
C GLN A 206 2.93 2.85 5.61
N VAL A 207 2.27 2.46 4.51
CA VAL A 207 1.43 3.37 3.72
C VAL A 207 0.00 2.84 3.75
N TYR A 208 -0.92 3.70 4.21
CA TYR A 208 -2.34 3.38 4.34
C TYR A 208 -3.19 4.20 3.40
N ASP A 209 -4.24 3.59 2.83
CA ASP A 209 -5.33 4.35 2.23
C ASP A 209 -6.26 4.88 3.33
N ILE A 210 -6.28 6.19 3.49
CA ILE A 210 -7.06 6.87 4.51
C ILE A 210 -8.22 7.69 3.91
N THR A 211 -8.50 7.51 2.62
CA THR A 211 -9.49 8.30 1.89
C THR A 211 -10.86 8.31 2.59
N ASN A 212 -11.33 7.14 3.00
CA ASN A 212 -12.65 6.98 3.63
C ASN A 212 -12.67 7.29 5.14
N LEU A 213 -11.51 7.61 5.72
CA LEU A 213 -11.39 8.00 7.14
C LEU A 213 -11.36 9.50 7.34
N LEU A 214 -11.16 10.26 6.27
CA LEU A 214 -11.16 11.73 6.25
C LEU A 214 -12.48 12.30 5.79
N GLN A 215 -12.76 13.52 6.22
CA GLN A 215 -13.93 14.28 5.80
C GLN A 215 -13.54 15.71 5.44
N GLN A 216 -14.34 16.35 4.61
CA GLN A 216 -14.25 17.80 4.43
C GLN A 216 -14.62 18.49 5.74
N GLY A 217 -13.87 19.52 6.12
CA GLY A 217 -14.00 20.18 7.41
C GLY A 217 -12.98 19.64 8.44
N ASN A 218 -13.37 19.59 9.70
CA ASN A 218 -12.50 19.25 10.81
C ASN A 218 -12.18 17.77 10.88
N ASN A 219 -10.91 17.47 11.07
CA ASN A 219 -10.37 16.13 11.26
C ASN A 219 -9.39 16.12 12.43
N ALA A 220 -9.15 14.94 12.97
CA ALA A 220 -8.14 14.69 13.97
C ALA A 220 -7.32 13.45 13.60
N VAL A 221 -6.01 13.56 13.66
CA VAL A 221 -5.08 12.44 13.60
C VAL A 221 -4.42 12.26 14.95
N GLY A 222 -4.23 11.02 15.38
CA GLY A 222 -3.51 10.70 16.60
C GLY A 222 -2.82 9.35 16.51
N ALA A 223 -1.87 9.13 17.37
CA ALA A 223 -1.21 7.84 17.51
C ALA A 223 -0.97 7.50 19.00
N ILE A 224 -1.03 6.20 19.28
CA ILE A 224 -0.58 5.63 20.55
C ILE A 224 0.76 4.96 20.28
N LEU A 225 1.78 5.33 21.04
CA LEU A 225 3.13 4.80 20.88
C LEU A 225 3.49 3.93 22.09
N GLY A 226 3.94 2.72 21.84
CA GLY A 226 4.42 1.77 22.84
C GLY A 226 5.92 1.51 22.71
N ASP A 227 6.52 0.96 23.74
CA ASP A 227 7.96 0.68 23.81
C ASP A 227 8.42 -0.28 22.72
N GLY A 228 7.67 -1.35 22.50
CA GLY A 228 8.01 -2.37 21.51
C GLY A 228 9.42 -2.93 21.70
N TRP A 229 10.05 -3.28 20.59
CA TRP A 229 11.45 -3.73 20.59
C TRP A 229 12.44 -2.56 20.68
N TYR A 230 12.01 -1.36 20.35
CA TYR A 230 12.90 -0.19 20.29
C TYR A 230 13.35 0.27 21.69
N ARG A 231 12.38 0.48 22.60
CA ARG A 231 12.60 0.97 23.96
C ARG A 231 12.35 -0.09 25.02
N GLY A 232 11.58 -1.14 24.74
CA GLY A 232 11.20 -2.17 25.69
C GLY A 232 12.37 -3.04 26.14
N SER A 233 12.10 -3.91 27.11
CA SER A 233 13.09 -4.89 27.57
C SER A 233 13.28 -5.99 26.54
N LEU A 234 14.54 -6.37 26.33
CA LEU A 234 14.93 -7.49 25.49
C LEU A 234 15.79 -8.46 26.29
N ALA A 235 15.64 -9.76 26.02
CA ALA A 235 16.36 -10.84 26.67
C ALA A 235 16.15 -10.93 28.20
N TRP A 236 17.00 -11.71 28.87
CA TRP A 236 16.81 -12.18 30.23
C TRP A 236 17.23 -11.17 31.31
N GLU A 237 18.06 -10.19 30.96
CA GLU A 237 18.68 -9.26 31.92
C GLU A 237 17.91 -7.95 32.07
N ASN A 238 16.64 -7.91 31.68
CA ASN A 238 15.84 -6.69 31.70
C ASN A 238 16.50 -5.47 31.03
N ASN A 239 17.26 -5.73 29.99
CA ASN A 239 17.93 -4.69 29.21
C ASN A 239 16.88 -3.82 28.52
N TRP A 240 16.72 -2.59 28.98
CA TRP A 240 15.73 -1.64 28.52
C TRP A 240 16.36 -0.52 27.69
N GLY A 241 15.69 -0.14 26.62
CA GLY A 241 16.10 1.00 25.79
C GLY A 241 17.38 0.75 24.99
N ILE A 242 17.59 -0.47 24.52
CA ILE A 242 18.81 -0.88 23.80
C ILE A 242 19.00 -0.07 22.51
N TRP A 243 17.92 0.18 21.78
CA TRP A 243 17.98 0.91 20.54
C TRP A 243 17.74 2.42 20.68
N GLY A 244 17.04 2.81 21.75
CA GLY A 244 16.76 4.19 22.07
C GLY A 244 15.81 4.34 23.25
N LYS A 245 15.84 5.51 23.90
CA LYS A 245 15.06 5.79 25.11
C LYS A 245 13.89 6.74 24.90
N LYS A 246 13.75 7.31 23.70
CA LYS A 246 12.66 8.22 23.35
C LYS A 246 11.77 7.60 22.30
N LEU A 247 10.47 7.54 22.59
CA LEU A 247 9.46 7.23 21.57
C LEU A 247 9.26 8.45 20.69
N GLY A 248 9.06 8.22 19.41
CA GLY A 248 8.84 9.28 18.43
C GLY A 248 7.93 8.81 17.31
N LEU A 249 7.26 9.75 16.66
CA LEU A 249 6.41 9.52 15.48
C LEU A 249 6.89 10.36 14.32
N LEU A 250 6.90 9.76 13.13
CA LEU A 250 7.02 10.44 11.84
C LEU A 250 5.78 10.10 11.03
N CYS A 251 4.95 11.08 10.71
CA CYS A 251 3.65 10.88 10.07
C CYS A 251 3.40 11.96 9.01
N GLN A 252 3.06 11.51 7.81
CA GLN A 252 2.72 12.38 6.69
C GLN A 252 1.43 11.90 6.04
N LEU A 253 0.42 12.80 5.99
CA LEU A 253 -0.83 12.55 5.28
C LEU A 253 -0.78 13.34 3.98
N GLN A 254 -0.85 12.66 2.84
CA GLN A 254 -0.93 13.25 1.52
C GLN A 254 -2.39 13.16 1.05
N ILE A 255 -2.99 14.31 0.78
CA ILE A 255 -4.40 14.42 0.40
C ILE A 255 -4.47 15.00 -1.00
N GLN A 256 -5.10 14.30 -1.91
CA GLN A 256 -5.41 14.78 -3.25
C GLN A 256 -6.89 15.14 -3.33
N TYR A 257 -7.19 16.32 -3.83
CA TYR A 257 -8.53 16.83 -4.00
C TYR A 257 -9.08 16.56 -5.39
N THR A 258 -10.41 16.60 -5.52
CA THR A 258 -11.10 16.36 -6.81
C THR A 258 -10.82 17.42 -7.87
N ASP A 259 -10.30 18.58 -7.50
CA ASP A 259 -9.84 19.62 -8.42
C ASP A 259 -8.37 19.45 -8.87
N GLY A 260 -7.75 18.34 -8.47
CA GLY A 260 -6.36 18.02 -8.81
C GLY A 260 -5.30 18.68 -7.94
N THR A 261 -5.70 19.54 -6.98
CA THR A 261 -4.73 20.12 -6.02
C THR A 261 -4.42 19.16 -4.89
N GLU A 262 -3.29 19.38 -4.20
CA GLU A 262 -2.81 18.53 -3.13
C GLU A 262 -2.57 19.31 -1.84
N GLU A 263 -2.73 18.65 -0.71
CA GLU A 263 -2.39 19.16 0.62
C GLU A 263 -1.66 18.09 1.41
N THR A 264 -0.69 18.50 2.22
CA THR A 264 0.05 17.58 3.09
C THR A 264 -0.10 18.01 4.54
N VAL A 265 -0.57 17.10 5.39
CA VAL A 265 -0.59 17.25 6.85
C VAL A 265 0.56 16.44 7.42
N ILE A 266 1.41 17.07 8.24
CA ILE A 266 2.65 16.46 8.73
C ILE A 266 2.71 16.41 10.25
N SER A 267 3.54 15.51 10.76
CA SER A 267 4.01 15.59 12.12
C SER A 267 4.98 16.77 12.26
N ASP A 268 4.71 17.65 13.21
CA ASP A 268 5.45 18.89 13.49
C ASP A 268 5.22 19.34 14.94
N GLY A 269 5.81 20.47 15.32
CA GLY A 269 5.69 21.04 16.66
C GLY A 269 4.26 21.45 17.08
N GLY A 270 3.27 21.41 16.17
CA GLY A 270 1.86 21.69 16.50
C GLY A 270 1.11 20.48 17.07
N TRP A 271 1.73 19.31 17.14
CA TRP A 271 1.13 18.15 17.78
C TRP A 271 1.16 18.27 19.32
N LYS A 272 0.15 17.72 19.95
CA LYS A 272 0.06 17.60 21.42
C LYS A 272 0.38 16.18 21.83
N GLY A 273 1.08 16.01 22.96
CA GLY A 273 1.42 14.72 23.52
C GLY A 273 1.03 14.60 25.00
N THR A 274 0.69 13.40 25.44
CA THR A 274 0.45 13.06 26.85
C THR A 274 0.82 11.60 27.12
N GLN A 275 1.20 11.31 28.36
CA GLN A 275 1.35 9.96 28.90
C GLN A 275 0.26 9.61 29.93
N ASP A 276 -0.71 10.50 30.15
CA ASP A 276 -1.87 10.29 31.04
C ASP A 276 -2.99 9.56 30.30
N GLY A 277 -2.65 8.47 29.60
CA GLY A 277 -3.58 7.64 28.86
C GLY A 277 -3.95 6.35 29.57
N PRO A 278 -4.89 5.57 29.02
CA PRO A 278 -5.35 4.33 29.63
C PRO A 278 -4.34 3.17 29.53
N VAL A 279 -3.34 3.26 28.66
CA VAL A 279 -2.34 2.20 28.46
C VAL A 279 -1.15 2.47 29.36
N ILE A 280 -1.17 1.87 30.55
CA ILE A 280 -0.17 2.08 31.60
C ILE A 280 1.08 1.24 31.38
N ILE A 281 0.91 0.01 30.86
CA ILE A 281 1.97 -0.94 30.54
C ILE A 281 1.97 -1.18 29.03
N ASN A 282 3.12 -1.07 28.38
CA ASN A 282 3.21 -1.09 26.92
C ASN A 282 4.47 -1.79 26.37
N GLY A 283 5.15 -2.58 27.20
CA GLY A 283 6.23 -3.45 26.76
C GLY A 283 5.68 -4.76 26.19
N ILE A 284 6.37 -5.34 25.19
CA ILE A 284 5.93 -6.59 24.54
C ILE A 284 5.93 -7.77 25.54
N TYR A 285 6.82 -7.73 26.52
CA TYR A 285 6.98 -8.79 27.52
C TYR A 285 6.37 -8.44 28.89
N ASP A 286 5.67 -7.35 28.98
CA ASP A 286 4.97 -6.94 30.19
C ASP A 286 3.54 -7.52 30.11
N GLY A 287 3.34 -8.69 30.67
CA GLY A 287 2.06 -9.40 30.70
C GLY A 287 1.40 -9.34 32.08
#